data_e08b426082f2e4c17af50c45ce15525e
#
_entry.id   e08b426082f2e4c17af50c45ce15525e
#
_cell.length_a   1.000
_cell.length_b   1.000
_cell.length_c   1.000
_cell.angle_alpha   90.00
_cell.angle_beta   90.00
_cell.angle_gamma   90.00
#
_symmetry.space_group_name_H-M   'P 1'
#
loop_
_entity.id
_entity.type
_entity.pdbx_description
1 polymer ?
#
loop_
_entity_poly.entity_id
_entity_poly.type
_entity_poly.pdbx_seq_one_letter_code
_entity_poly.pdbx_strand_id
1 'polypeptide(L)'
;MPSQHADAFKAEGSHLERYASVLNCTEINTSFYRPHRRTTYERWSAAVPAGFRFAVKVPQSISHAPELRFDRADVDRFCEEISGLGQKLGVLLLQLPSSTIFARRGAGKLVIALQKGGQVPVVCEPRHASWFTRPADDWLAQRGVARVAADPPRAANGAAPGGWTGLAYFRLHGSPRVYYSSYDAAALAALKVRLAGCAAASVWCIFDNTASGAAMANARQLVEAR
;
A
#
# COMPACT_ATOMS: atom_id res chain seq x y z
N MET A 1 14.90 11.73 -3.16
CA MET A 1 14.26 12.08 -4.44
C MET A 1 15.30 11.94 -5.54
N PRO A 2 15.04 11.24 -6.64
CA PRO A 2 15.99 11.19 -7.74
C PRO A 2 16.26 12.60 -8.27
N SER A 3 17.53 12.93 -8.56
CA SER A 3 17.95 14.27 -9.02
C SER A 3 17.24 14.72 -10.29
N GLN A 4 16.93 13.79 -11.18
CA GLN A 4 16.24 14.01 -12.45
C GLN A 4 14.80 14.56 -12.32
N HIS A 5 14.23 14.64 -11.11
CA HIS A 5 12.89 15.18 -10.85
C HIS A 5 12.89 16.32 -9.85
N ALA A 6 14.07 16.85 -9.50
CA ALA A 6 14.20 17.88 -8.46
C ALA A 6 13.41 19.16 -8.79
N ASP A 7 13.42 19.58 -10.07
CA ASP A 7 12.79 20.82 -10.54
C ASP A 7 11.26 20.84 -10.44
N ALA A 8 10.65 19.67 -10.31
CA ALA A 8 9.21 19.52 -10.20
C ALA A 8 8.67 19.64 -8.78
N PHE A 9 9.53 19.80 -7.81
CA PHE A 9 9.20 19.90 -6.39
C PHE A 9 9.81 21.18 -5.81
N LYS A 10 9.25 21.68 -4.71
CA LYS A 10 9.83 22.81 -3.99
C LYS A 10 11.33 22.59 -3.76
N ALA A 11 12.12 23.64 -3.93
CA ALA A 11 13.57 23.56 -3.75
C ALA A 11 13.96 23.32 -2.29
N GLU A 12 13.20 23.87 -1.34
CA GLU A 12 13.46 23.86 0.09
C GLU A 12 12.69 22.77 0.83
N GLY A 13 13.20 22.38 2.01
CA GLY A 13 12.62 21.37 2.89
C GLY A 13 13.22 19.98 2.72
N SER A 14 12.83 19.07 3.62
CA SER A 14 13.19 17.66 3.56
C SER A 14 12.60 16.98 2.32
N HIS A 15 13.13 15.82 1.96
CA HIS A 15 12.60 15.04 0.83
C HIS A 15 11.09 14.74 0.96
N LEU A 16 10.61 14.50 2.18
CA LEU A 16 9.21 14.20 2.44
C LEU A 16 8.33 15.45 2.31
N GLU A 17 8.76 16.60 2.82
CA GLU A 17 8.04 17.87 2.66
C GLU A 17 7.92 18.26 1.19
N ARG A 18 9.01 18.13 0.43
CA ARG A 18 9.02 18.38 -1.01
C ARG A 18 8.07 17.42 -1.75
N TYR A 19 8.11 16.12 -1.42
CA TYR A 19 7.18 15.12 -1.97
C TYR A 19 5.73 15.48 -1.68
N ALA A 20 5.42 15.82 -0.43
CA ALA A 20 4.07 16.14 0.02
C ALA A 20 3.51 17.46 -0.53
N SER A 21 4.35 18.30 -1.19
CA SER A 21 3.86 19.49 -1.88
C SER A 21 3.17 19.19 -3.21
N VAL A 22 3.35 17.99 -3.77
CA VAL A 22 2.80 17.57 -5.08
C VAL A 22 1.88 16.36 -4.95
N LEU A 23 2.24 15.40 -4.09
CA LEU A 23 1.53 14.15 -3.92
C LEU A 23 0.90 14.08 -2.52
N ASN A 24 -0.25 13.46 -2.42
CA ASN A 24 -1.08 13.46 -1.21
C ASN A 24 -0.97 12.21 -0.34
N CYS A 25 -0.26 11.20 -0.79
CA CYS A 25 -0.04 9.97 -0.01
C CYS A 25 1.28 9.29 -0.38
N THR A 26 1.77 8.44 0.53
CA THR A 26 2.91 7.56 0.28
C THR A 26 2.78 6.26 1.05
N GLU A 27 3.48 5.21 0.58
CA GLU A 27 3.59 3.93 1.25
C GLU A 27 4.95 3.81 1.94
N ILE A 28 4.94 3.49 3.24
CA ILE A 28 6.14 3.21 4.03
C ILE A 28 6.46 1.73 3.90
N ASN A 29 7.43 1.39 3.03
CA ASN A 29 7.89 0.03 2.79
C ASN A 29 9.03 -0.39 3.72
N THR A 30 9.75 0.56 4.31
CA THR A 30 10.90 0.27 5.17
C THR A 30 10.51 -0.44 6.47
N SER A 31 9.28 -0.26 6.94
CA SER A 31 8.69 -0.99 8.08
C SER A 31 8.64 -2.51 7.87
N PHE A 32 8.61 -2.97 6.63
CA PHE A 32 8.64 -4.38 6.28
C PHE A 32 9.94 -5.07 6.68
N TYR A 33 11.06 -4.36 6.54
CA TYR A 33 12.40 -4.90 6.75
C TYR A 33 12.95 -4.65 8.15
N ARG A 34 12.55 -3.53 8.76
CA ARG A 34 13.02 -3.11 10.08
C ARG A 34 12.01 -2.24 10.81
N PRO A 35 11.90 -2.36 12.14
CA PRO A 35 11.05 -1.47 12.93
C PRO A 35 11.60 -0.03 12.89
N HIS A 36 10.71 0.92 13.09
CA HIS A 36 11.03 2.32 13.31
C HIS A 36 10.49 2.76 14.67
N ARG A 37 11.21 3.63 15.36
CA ARG A 37 10.71 4.21 16.61
C ARG A 37 9.45 5.04 16.33
N ARG A 38 8.52 5.07 17.26
CA ARG A 38 7.31 5.91 17.22
C ARG A 38 7.64 7.37 16.88
N THR A 39 8.70 7.93 17.50
CA THR A 39 9.18 9.29 17.24
C THR A 39 9.58 9.55 15.79
N THR A 40 9.98 8.50 15.04
CA THR A 40 10.25 8.62 13.61
C THR A 40 8.95 8.83 12.83
N TYR A 41 7.90 8.09 13.17
CA TYR A 41 6.57 8.26 12.56
C TYR A 41 5.96 9.62 12.94
N GLU A 42 6.12 10.07 14.19
CA GLU A 42 5.70 11.41 14.64
C GLU A 42 6.37 12.51 13.82
N ARG A 43 7.69 12.41 13.59
CA ARG A 43 8.44 13.35 12.77
C ARG A 43 7.94 13.34 11.31
N TRP A 44 7.65 12.18 10.71
CA TRP A 44 7.09 12.10 9.38
C TRP A 44 5.68 12.70 9.31
N SER A 45 4.87 12.43 10.32
CA SER A 45 3.55 13.03 10.44
C SER A 45 3.63 14.56 10.51
N ALA A 46 4.53 15.10 11.31
CA ALA A 46 4.72 16.55 11.45
C ALA A 46 5.21 17.24 10.15
N ALA A 47 5.98 16.52 9.33
CA ALA A 47 6.60 17.06 8.11
C ALA A 47 5.65 17.18 6.90
N VAL A 48 4.38 16.74 6.99
CA VAL A 48 3.45 16.73 5.85
C VAL A 48 2.15 17.48 6.16
N PRO A 49 1.41 17.99 5.16
CA PRO A 49 0.14 18.67 5.37
C PRO A 49 -0.91 17.78 6.05
N ALA A 50 -1.93 18.40 6.64
CA ALA A 50 -3.02 17.71 7.34
C ALA A 50 -3.79 16.70 6.46
N GLY A 51 -3.94 16.98 5.17
CA GLY A 51 -4.59 16.10 4.19
C GLY A 51 -3.74 14.93 3.69
N PHE A 52 -2.44 14.91 4.00
CA PHE A 52 -1.54 13.82 3.57
C PHE A 52 -1.81 12.53 4.34
N ARG A 53 -1.70 11.39 3.66
CA ARG A 53 -1.93 10.07 4.27
C ARG A 53 -0.78 9.10 4.01
N PHE A 54 -0.50 8.26 4.99
CA PHE A 54 0.48 7.17 4.91
C PHE A 54 -0.23 5.83 4.85
N ALA A 55 0.17 4.99 3.90
CA ALA A 55 0.00 3.55 4.00
C ALA A 55 1.25 2.96 4.66
N VAL A 56 1.10 1.98 5.53
CA VAL A 56 2.24 1.33 6.18
C VAL A 56 2.21 -0.17 5.89
N LYS A 57 3.32 -0.68 5.34
CA LYS A 57 3.47 -2.10 5.06
C LYS A 57 3.76 -2.86 6.35
N VAL A 58 2.96 -3.90 6.60
CA VAL A 58 3.10 -4.78 7.76
C VAL A 58 4.46 -5.48 7.73
N PRO A 59 5.19 -5.56 8.85
CA PRO A 59 6.50 -6.21 8.95
C PRO A 59 6.53 -7.64 8.42
N GLN A 60 7.68 -8.05 7.87
CA GLN A 60 7.90 -9.40 7.37
C GLN A 60 7.72 -10.46 8.46
N SER A 61 8.18 -10.19 9.70
CA SER A 61 8.03 -11.10 10.84
C SER A 61 6.57 -11.46 11.13
N ILE A 62 5.63 -10.57 10.79
CA ILE A 62 4.18 -10.77 10.97
C ILE A 62 3.57 -11.38 9.70
N SER A 63 3.77 -10.72 8.56
CA SER A 63 3.09 -11.04 7.30
C SER A 63 3.60 -12.31 6.61
N HIS A 64 4.87 -12.70 6.89
CA HIS A 64 5.51 -13.87 6.30
C HIS A 64 5.73 -15.00 7.33
N ALA A 65 5.13 -14.88 8.52
CA ALA A 65 5.14 -15.97 9.51
C ALA A 65 4.50 -17.24 8.91
N PRO A 66 5.11 -18.42 9.12
CA PRO A 66 4.56 -19.67 8.60
C PRO A 66 3.09 -19.86 9.00
N GLU A 67 2.23 -20.21 8.05
CA GLU A 67 0.78 -20.38 8.27
C GLU A 67 0.10 -19.15 8.92
N LEU A 68 0.71 -17.98 8.82
CA LEU A 68 0.29 -16.74 9.51
C LEU A 68 0.21 -16.91 11.05
N ARG A 69 1.11 -17.71 11.62
CA ARG A 69 1.28 -17.87 13.09
C ARG A 69 2.19 -16.76 13.61
N PHE A 70 1.65 -15.57 13.70
CA PHE A 70 2.35 -14.39 14.20
C PHE A 70 2.41 -14.34 15.74
N ASP A 71 3.42 -13.67 16.28
CA ASP A 71 3.45 -13.28 17.69
C ASP A 71 2.55 -12.05 17.90
N ARG A 72 1.68 -12.12 18.89
CA ARG A 72 0.80 -11.00 19.23
C ARG A 72 1.60 -9.78 19.70
N ALA A 73 2.68 -9.99 20.43
CA ALA A 73 3.55 -8.91 20.89
C ALA A 73 4.19 -8.14 19.73
N ASP A 74 4.52 -8.82 18.61
CA ASP A 74 5.05 -8.16 17.42
C ASP A 74 4.00 -7.25 16.76
N VAL A 75 2.73 -7.70 16.70
CA VAL A 75 1.64 -6.87 16.17
C VAL A 75 1.40 -5.66 17.07
N ASP A 76 1.35 -5.86 18.39
CA ASP A 76 1.10 -4.79 19.35
C ASP A 76 2.23 -3.74 19.31
N ARG A 77 3.49 -4.18 19.24
CA ARG A 77 4.65 -3.29 19.06
C ARG A 77 4.57 -2.51 17.74
N PHE A 78 4.29 -3.18 16.63
CA PHE A 78 4.13 -2.53 15.32
C PHE A 78 3.03 -1.46 15.36
N CYS A 79 1.87 -1.77 15.94
CA CYS A 79 0.76 -0.84 16.08
C CYS A 79 1.11 0.36 16.97
N GLU A 80 1.84 0.14 18.08
CA GLU A 80 2.35 1.21 18.92
C GLU A 80 3.32 2.13 18.15
N GLU A 81 4.25 1.57 17.40
CA GLU A 81 5.20 2.33 16.58
C GLU A 81 4.49 3.24 15.57
N ILE A 82 3.57 2.68 14.76
CA ILE A 82 2.87 3.43 13.71
C ILE A 82 1.82 4.42 14.24
N SER A 83 1.40 4.28 15.50
CA SER A 83 0.49 5.24 16.15
C SER A 83 1.06 6.66 16.16
N GLY A 84 2.38 6.81 16.02
CA GLY A 84 3.04 8.11 15.83
C GLY A 84 2.61 8.88 14.59
N LEU A 85 1.99 8.22 13.60
CA LEU A 85 1.39 8.90 12.45
C LEU A 85 0.07 9.61 12.80
N GLY A 86 -0.58 9.23 13.89
CA GLY A 86 -1.86 9.79 14.30
C GLY A 86 -2.90 9.70 13.19
N GLN A 87 -3.64 10.79 12.96
CA GLN A 87 -4.69 10.87 11.93
C GLN A 87 -4.17 10.75 10.49
N LYS A 88 -2.85 10.79 10.27
CA LYS A 88 -2.24 10.62 8.95
C LYS A 88 -1.96 9.17 8.59
N LEU A 89 -2.11 8.23 9.52
CA LEU A 89 -2.18 6.81 9.21
C LEU A 89 -3.50 6.54 8.45
N GLY A 90 -3.42 6.05 7.23
CA GLY A 90 -4.59 5.83 6.37
C GLY A 90 -4.91 4.36 6.15
N VAL A 91 -3.89 3.53 5.92
CA VAL A 91 -4.06 2.13 5.51
C VAL A 91 -2.91 1.27 6.03
N LEU A 92 -3.20 0.02 6.42
CA LEU A 92 -2.20 -1.03 6.60
C LEU A 92 -2.15 -1.95 5.39
N LEU A 93 -0.97 -2.11 4.77
CA LEU A 93 -0.75 -3.04 3.67
C LEU A 93 -0.24 -4.37 4.20
N LEU A 94 -1.08 -5.40 4.15
CA LEU A 94 -0.72 -6.79 4.42
C LEU A 94 -0.34 -7.49 3.11
N GLN A 95 0.94 -7.45 2.73
CA GLN A 95 1.44 -8.23 1.61
C GLN A 95 1.79 -9.63 2.09
N LEU A 96 1.27 -10.67 1.41
CA LEU A 96 1.51 -12.07 1.72
C LEU A 96 2.42 -12.72 0.66
N PRO A 97 3.36 -13.61 1.04
CA PRO A 97 4.22 -14.32 0.11
C PRO A 97 3.44 -15.35 -0.73
N SER A 98 4.04 -15.78 -1.83
CA SER A 98 3.45 -16.79 -2.73
C SER A 98 3.27 -18.17 -2.10
N SER A 99 3.94 -18.44 -0.98
CA SER A 99 3.78 -19.67 -0.19
C SER A 99 2.55 -19.66 0.72
N THR A 100 1.92 -18.50 0.95
CA THR A 100 0.77 -18.38 1.85
C THR A 100 -0.53 -18.75 1.15
N ILE A 101 -0.97 -19.97 1.32
CA ILE A 101 -2.27 -20.46 0.86
C ILE A 101 -3.40 -19.81 1.67
N PHE A 102 -4.53 -19.52 1.01
CA PHE A 102 -5.70 -18.98 1.69
C PHE A 102 -6.23 -19.92 2.77
N ALA A 103 -6.13 -19.50 4.02
CA ALA A 103 -6.63 -20.22 5.18
C ALA A 103 -7.39 -19.26 6.11
N ARG A 104 -8.72 -19.41 6.15
CA ARG A 104 -9.63 -18.49 6.88
C ARG A 104 -9.23 -18.26 8.34
N ARG A 105 -8.78 -19.30 9.05
CA ARG A 105 -8.48 -19.23 10.48
C ARG A 105 -7.24 -18.39 10.79
N GLY A 106 -6.12 -18.66 10.10
CA GLY A 106 -4.86 -17.92 10.31
C GLY A 106 -5.01 -16.45 9.86
N ALA A 107 -5.50 -16.26 8.63
CA ALA A 107 -5.72 -14.93 8.07
C ALA A 107 -6.70 -14.11 8.93
N GLY A 108 -7.76 -14.74 9.48
CA GLY A 108 -8.75 -14.04 10.30
C GLY A 108 -8.16 -13.50 11.61
N LYS A 109 -7.33 -14.29 12.28
CA LYS A 109 -6.66 -13.85 13.52
C LYS A 109 -5.75 -12.64 13.25
N LEU A 110 -4.96 -12.69 12.17
CA LEU A 110 -4.03 -11.62 11.82
C LEU A 110 -4.79 -10.33 11.42
N VAL A 111 -5.79 -10.43 10.55
CA VAL A 111 -6.60 -9.28 10.14
C VAL A 111 -7.25 -8.60 11.34
N ILE A 112 -7.89 -9.36 12.24
CA ILE A 112 -8.51 -8.81 13.45
C ILE A 112 -7.47 -8.11 14.33
N ALA A 113 -6.29 -8.70 14.50
CA ALA A 113 -5.23 -8.10 15.32
C ALA A 113 -4.76 -6.76 14.73
N LEU A 114 -4.53 -6.71 13.40
CA LEU A 114 -4.11 -5.50 12.71
C LEU A 114 -5.19 -4.39 12.74
N GLN A 115 -6.47 -4.75 12.50
CA GLN A 115 -7.57 -3.79 12.53
C GLN A 115 -7.80 -3.19 13.92
N LYS A 116 -7.71 -4.03 14.97
CA LYS A 116 -7.85 -3.57 16.37
C LYS A 116 -6.70 -2.67 16.80
N GLY A 117 -5.47 -3.03 16.44
CA GLY A 117 -4.28 -2.27 16.83
C GLY A 117 -4.07 -1.01 16.00
N GLY A 118 -4.27 -1.09 14.68
CA GLY A 118 -4.02 0.04 13.77
C GLY A 118 -5.18 1.02 13.66
N GLN A 119 -6.43 0.58 13.93
CA GLN A 119 -7.67 1.38 13.85
C GLN A 119 -7.90 2.05 12.48
N VAL A 120 -7.35 1.47 11.43
CA VAL A 120 -7.49 1.91 10.03
C VAL A 120 -7.78 0.71 9.14
N PRO A 121 -8.28 0.92 7.90
CA PRO A 121 -8.48 -0.16 6.95
C PRO A 121 -7.23 -0.99 6.71
N VAL A 122 -7.41 -2.29 6.54
CA VAL A 122 -6.37 -3.23 6.09
C VAL A 122 -6.62 -3.56 4.62
N VAL A 123 -5.59 -3.47 3.80
CA VAL A 123 -5.60 -4.00 2.43
C VAL A 123 -4.69 -5.22 2.35
N CYS A 124 -5.10 -6.24 1.61
CA CYS A 124 -4.35 -7.47 1.44
C CYS A 124 -3.83 -7.58 0.00
N GLU A 125 -2.51 -7.73 -0.15
CA GLU A 125 -1.87 -8.08 -1.41
C GLU A 125 -1.38 -9.53 -1.35
N PRO A 126 -2.22 -10.51 -1.69
CA PRO A 126 -1.79 -11.90 -1.72
C PRO A 126 -1.04 -12.22 -3.01
N ARG A 127 -0.13 -13.19 -2.96
CA ARG A 127 0.65 -13.65 -4.11
C ARG A 127 0.41 -15.11 -4.49
N HIS A 128 -0.40 -15.84 -3.72
CA HIS A 128 -0.80 -17.21 -4.04
C HIS A 128 -2.18 -17.24 -4.72
N ALA A 129 -2.36 -18.09 -5.74
CA ALA A 129 -3.57 -18.16 -6.56
C ALA A 129 -4.86 -18.44 -5.78
N SER A 130 -4.79 -19.16 -4.65
CA SER A 130 -5.97 -19.46 -3.82
C SER A 130 -6.69 -18.26 -3.24
N TRP A 131 -6.05 -17.09 -3.19
CA TRP A 131 -6.65 -15.85 -2.73
C TRP A 131 -7.48 -15.12 -3.79
N PHE A 132 -7.37 -15.54 -5.04
CA PHE A 132 -8.04 -14.92 -6.18
C PHE A 132 -9.28 -15.72 -6.60
N THR A 133 -10.00 -16.26 -5.63
CA THR A 133 -11.26 -16.99 -5.82
C THR A 133 -12.40 -16.20 -5.21
N ARG A 134 -13.62 -16.41 -5.72
CA ARG A 134 -14.81 -15.77 -5.16
C ARG A 134 -14.98 -16.02 -3.66
N PRO A 135 -14.82 -17.27 -3.13
CA PRO A 135 -14.90 -17.50 -1.68
C PRO A 135 -13.85 -16.74 -0.86
N ALA A 136 -12.68 -16.44 -1.42
CA ALA A 136 -11.65 -15.64 -0.76
C ALA A 136 -12.01 -14.15 -0.78
N ASP A 137 -12.49 -13.62 -1.92
CA ASP A 137 -12.97 -12.24 -2.02
C ASP A 137 -14.17 -11.98 -1.10
N ASP A 138 -15.16 -12.90 -1.08
CA ASP A 138 -16.32 -12.80 -0.17
C ASP A 138 -15.87 -12.81 1.31
N TRP A 139 -14.88 -13.62 1.65
CA TRP A 139 -14.32 -13.68 3.00
C TRP A 139 -13.59 -12.38 3.39
N LEU A 140 -12.82 -11.79 2.48
CA LEU A 140 -12.16 -10.49 2.67
C LEU A 140 -13.20 -9.38 2.84
N ALA A 141 -14.23 -9.36 1.98
CA ALA A 141 -15.32 -8.38 2.04
C ALA A 141 -16.05 -8.38 3.38
N GLN A 142 -16.41 -9.57 3.89
CA GLN A 142 -17.06 -9.75 5.21
C GLN A 142 -16.23 -9.21 6.38
N ARG A 143 -14.92 -9.02 6.20
CA ARG A 143 -13.98 -8.50 7.21
C ARG A 143 -13.55 -7.06 6.98
N GLY A 144 -14.13 -6.39 6.00
CA GLY A 144 -13.74 -5.03 5.67
C GLY A 144 -12.30 -4.93 5.15
N VAL A 145 -11.80 -5.97 4.47
CA VAL A 145 -10.46 -6.01 3.88
C VAL A 145 -10.56 -5.93 2.36
N ALA A 146 -9.93 -4.92 1.76
CA ALA A 146 -9.84 -4.81 0.32
C ALA A 146 -8.68 -5.65 -0.22
N ARG A 147 -8.87 -6.36 -1.34
CA ARG A 147 -7.79 -7.03 -2.07
C ARG A 147 -7.15 -6.04 -3.04
N VAL A 148 -5.84 -5.92 -2.94
CA VAL A 148 -5.02 -5.04 -3.79
C VAL A 148 -5.11 -5.46 -5.26
N ALA A 149 -5.29 -4.47 -6.13
CA ALA A 149 -5.10 -4.60 -7.57
C ALA A 149 -3.61 -4.39 -7.88
N ALA A 150 -2.92 -5.44 -8.29
CA ALA A 150 -1.49 -5.38 -8.57
C ALA A 150 -1.21 -5.36 -10.08
N ASP A 151 -0.17 -4.65 -10.49
CA ASP A 151 0.40 -4.72 -11.83
C ASP A 151 1.92 -4.95 -11.76
N PRO A 152 2.43 -6.05 -12.34
CA PRO A 152 1.71 -7.13 -13.01
C PRO A 152 0.88 -7.98 -12.04
N PRO A 153 -0.29 -8.48 -12.48
CA PRO A 153 -1.16 -9.28 -11.63
C PRO A 153 -0.60 -10.68 -11.39
N ARG A 154 -0.92 -11.27 -10.24
CA ARG A 154 -0.53 -12.66 -9.88
C ARG A 154 -1.55 -13.71 -10.32
N ALA A 155 -2.73 -13.28 -10.73
CA ALA A 155 -3.80 -14.11 -11.28
C ALA A 155 -4.64 -13.26 -12.25
N ALA A 156 -5.47 -13.87 -13.08
CA ALA A 156 -6.26 -13.18 -14.11
C ALA A 156 -7.12 -12.02 -13.55
N ASN A 157 -7.71 -12.18 -12.37
CA ASN A 157 -8.50 -11.14 -11.69
C ASN A 157 -7.68 -10.28 -10.72
N GLY A 158 -6.37 -10.48 -10.63
CA GLY A 158 -5.48 -9.75 -9.71
C GLY A 158 -5.21 -8.31 -10.12
N ALA A 159 -5.50 -7.94 -11.37
CA ALA A 159 -5.39 -6.57 -11.86
C ALA A 159 -6.54 -5.67 -11.38
N ALA A 160 -7.66 -6.23 -10.92
CA ALA A 160 -8.80 -5.49 -10.40
C ALA A 160 -8.86 -5.55 -8.86
N PRO A 161 -9.35 -4.48 -8.19
CA PRO A 161 -9.65 -4.54 -6.77
C PRO A 161 -10.67 -5.64 -6.47
N GLY A 162 -10.54 -6.26 -5.29
CA GLY A 162 -11.47 -7.29 -4.82
C GLY A 162 -11.74 -7.17 -3.32
N GLY A 163 -12.48 -8.10 -2.75
CA GLY A 163 -12.85 -8.09 -1.34
C GLY A 163 -13.77 -6.91 -0.99
N TRP A 164 -13.46 -6.17 0.08
CA TRP A 164 -14.28 -5.05 0.54
C TRP A 164 -14.22 -3.85 -0.42
N THR A 165 -15.37 -3.35 -0.82
CA THR A 165 -15.50 -2.29 -1.83
C THR A 165 -15.44 -0.87 -1.27
N GLY A 166 -15.36 -0.68 0.05
CA GLY A 166 -15.23 0.66 0.66
C GLY A 166 -13.88 1.34 0.37
N LEU A 167 -12.88 0.55 -0.05
CA LEU A 167 -11.56 1.05 -0.44
C LEU A 167 -11.03 0.26 -1.64
N ALA A 168 -10.46 0.95 -2.63
CA ALA A 168 -9.70 0.37 -3.73
C ALA A 168 -8.22 0.73 -3.58
N TYR A 169 -7.32 -0.25 -3.71
CA TYR A 169 -5.89 -0.06 -3.57
C TYR A 169 -5.15 -0.67 -4.75
N PHE A 170 -4.42 0.17 -5.48
CA PHE A 170 -3.64 -0.22 -6.65
C PHE A 170 -2.16 -0.15 -6.31
N ARG A 171 -1.40 -1.22 -6.62
CA ARG A 171 0.06 -1.24 -6.52
C ARG A 171 0.68 -1.55 -7.87
N LEU A 172 1.39 -0.58 -8.41
CA LEU A 172 2.00 -0.58 -9.74
C LEU A 172 3.49 -0.89 -9.58
N HIS A 173 3.84 -2.17 -9.71
CA HIS A 173 5.23 -2.63 -9.53
C HIS A 173 6.11 -2.43 -10.76
N GLY A 174 5.55 -2.01 -11.90
CA GLY A 174 6.26 -1.90 -13.17
C GLY A 174 6.14 -3.16 -14.02
N SER A 175 5.84 -2.98 -15.30
CA SER A 175 5.69 -4.06 -16.29
C SER A 175 6.39 -3.64 -17.59
N PRO A 176 7.13 -4.53 -18.26
CA PRO A 176 7.31 -5.97 -17.98
C PRO A 176 8.34 -6.29 -16.87
N ARG A 177 9.27 -5.40 -16.57
CA ARG A 177 10.32 -5.64 -15.55
C ARG A 177 9.90 -5.03 -14.22
N VAL A 178 9.46 -5.91 -13.29
CA VAL A 178 9.03 -5.53 -11.93
C VAL A 178 10.09 -4.69 -11.22
N TYR A 179 9.65 -3.61 -10.58
CA TYR A 179 10.39 -2.55 -9.90
C TYR A 179 11.18 -1.59 -10.80
N TYR A 180 11.41 -1.90 -12.09
CA TYR A 180 12.25 -1.11 -12.98
C TYR A 180 11.48 -0.38 -14.08
N SER A 181 10.50 -1.04 -14.73
CA SER A 181 9.80 -0.47 -15.88
C SER A 181 8.96 0.74 -15.50
N SER A 182 9.04 1.78 -16.33
CA SER A 182 8.12 2.93 -16.28
C SER A 182 6.83 2.59 -17.01
N TYR A 183 5.73 3.21 -16.61
CA TYR A 183 4.47 3.20 -17.34
C TYR A 183 4.49 4.34 -18.36
N ASP A 184 4.13 4.05 -19.60
CA ASP A 184 4.00 5.06 -20.66
C ASP A 184 2.67 5.86 -20.54
N ALA A 185 2.51 6.85 -21.39
CA ALA A 185 1.34 7.71 -21.38
C ALA A 185 0.03 6.94 -21.64
N ALA A 186 0.04 5.91 -22.49
CA ALA A 186 -1.13 5.10 -22.79
C ALA A 186 -1.54 4.24 -21.58
N ALA A 187 -0.56 3.63 -20.91
CA ALA A 187 -0.79 2.85 -19.67
C ALA A 187 -1.32 3.74 -18.54
N LEU A 188 -0.78 4.96 -18.37
CA LEU A 188 -1.25 5.92 -17.37
C LEU A 188 -2.67 6.43 -17.67
N ALA A 189 -2.99 6.67 -18.94
CA ALA A 189 -4.35 7.05 -19.36
C ALA A 189 -5.35 5.93 -19.06
N ALA A 190 -5.02 4.69 -19.41
CA ALA A 190 -5.85 3.52 -19.09
C ALA A 190 -6.02 3.33 -17.58
N LEU A 191 -4.95 3.51 -16.81
CA LEU A 191 -5.00 3.48 -15.33
C LEU A 191 -5.94 4.54 -14.79
N LYS A 192 -5.87 5.78 -15.29
CA LYS A 192 -6.72 6.89 -14.87
C LYS A 192 -8.22 6.57 -15.06
N VAL A 193 -8.58 6.01 -16.21
CA VAL A 193 -9.97 5.54 -16.48
C VAL A 193 -10.39 4.49 -15.43
N ARG A 194 -9.50 3.54 -15.13
CA ARG A 194 -9.77 2.50 -14.12
C ARG A 194 -9.96 3.07 -12.72
N LEU A 195 -9.12 4.05 -12.31
CA LEU A 195 -9.24 4.70 -11.00
C LEU A 195 -10.55 5.50 -10.90
N ALA A 196 -10.89 6.26 -11.95
CA ALA A 196 -12.13 7.05 -12.00
C ALA A 196 -13.39 6.16 -12.01
N GLY A 197 -13.32 4.97 -12.61
CA GLY A 197 -14.42 3.99 -12.64
C GLY A 197 -14.59 3.19 -11.33
N CYS A 198 -13.73 3.38 -10.31
CA CYS A 198 -13.88 2.70 -9.04
C CYS A 198 -15.02 3.29 -8.22
N ALA A 199 -15.98 2.45 -7.84
CA ALA A 199 -17.11 2.83 -6.96
C ALA A 199 -16.73 2.91 -5.46
N ALA A 200 -15.46 2.73 -5.11
CA ALA A 200 -14.98 2.77 -3.73
C ALA A 200 -15.00 4.20 -3.18
N ALA A 201 -15.32 4.35 -1.89
CA ALA A 201 -15.31 5.65 -1.21
C ALA A 201 -13.90 6.26 -1.11
N SER A 202 -12.86 5.43 -1.14
CA SER A 202 -11.46 5.85 -1.15
C SER A 202 -10.67 5.02 -2.16
N VAL A 203 -9.87 5.71 -2.99
CA VAL A 203 -9.02 5.06 -4.00
C VAL A 203 -7.55 5.44 -3.75
N TRP A 204 -6.71 4.44 -3.59
CA TRP A 204 -5.26 4.58 -3.44
C TRP A 204 -4.55 4.04 -4.66
N CYS A 205 -3.54 4.78 -5.15
CA CYS A 205 -2.70 4.35 -6.25
C CYS A 205 -1.23 4.57 -5.88
N ILE A 206 -0.50 3.47 -5.71
CA ILE A 206 0.90 3.48 -5.28
C ILE A 206 1.77 2.93 -6.41
N PHE A 207 2.72 3.73 -6.86
CA PHE A 207 3.76 3.30 -7.78
C PHE A 207 4.95 2.75 -6.98
N ASP A 208 5.21 1.45 -7.14
CA ASP A 208 6.28 0.70 -6.45
C ASP A 208 7.46 0.36 -7.41
N ASN A 209 7.48 0.94 -8.62
CA ASN A 209 8.55 0.82 -9.60
C ASN A 209 9.70 1.80 -9.29
N THR A 210 10.29 1.66 -8.09
CA THR A 210 11.19 2.64 -7.50
C THR A 210 12.67 2.43 -7.83
N ALA A 211 13.06 1.24 -8.32
CA ALA A 211 14.47 0.88 -8.51
C ALA A 211 15.19 1.76 -9.55
N SER A 212 14.49 2.19 -10.59
CA SER A 212 14.99 3.13 -11.61
C SER A 212 14.56 4.59 -11.35
N GLY A 213 13.81 4.86 -10.27
CA GLY A 213 13.23 6.18 -10.00
C GLY A 213 11.96 6.50 -10.79
N ALA A 214 11.44 5.56 -11.60
CA ALA A 214 10.28 5.78 -12.47
C ALA A 214 8.98 6.09 -11.71
N ALA A 215 8.82 5.55 -10.50
CA ALA A 215 7.62 5.73 -9.67
C ALA A 215 7.20 7.19 -9.50
N MET A 216 8.19 8.08 -9.26
CA MET A 216 7.95 9.50 -9.03
C MET A 216 7.40 10.20 -10.28
N ALA A 217 8.00 9.91 -11.45
CA ALA A 217 7.55 10.46 -12.73
C ALA A 217 6.13 9.99 -13.06
N ASN A 218 5.87 8.68 -12.91
CA ASN A 218 4.55 8.10 -13.19
C ASN A 218 3.47 8.67 -12.25
N ALA A 219 3.75 8.82 -10.95
CA ALA A 219 2.81 9.39 -10.00
C ALA A 219 2.45 10.85 -10.35
N ARG A 220 3.45 11.67 -10.71
CA ARG A 220 3.23 13.05 -11.14
C ARG A 220 2.39 13.12 -12.41
N GLN A 221 2.78 12.38 -13.46
CA GLN A 221 2.03 12.35 -14.73
C GLN A 221 0.57 11.95 -14.51
N LEU A 222 0.31 10.99 -13.62
CA LEU A 222 -1.06 10.59 -13.29
C LEU A 222 -1.88 11.72 -12.67
N VAL A 223 -1.27 12.54 -11.80
CA VAL A 223 -1.94 13.67 -11.11
C VAL A 223 -2.07 14.89 -12.03
N GLU A 224 -1.06 15.19 -12.85
CA GLU A 224 -1.01 16.36 -13.74
C GLU A 224 -1.91 16.20 -14.97
N ALA A 225 -2.18 14.98 -15.41
CA ALA A 225 -3.08 14.70 -16.54
C ALA A 225 -4.56 14.93 -16.14
N ARG A 226 -4.92 16.18 -15.86
CA ARG A 226 -6.30 16.63 -15.62
C ARG A 226 -7.07 16.84 -16.91
#